data_366202f791cca3a2f5d2bdaf93b86c97
#
_entry.id   366202f791cca3a2f5d2bdaf93b86c97
#
_cell.length_a   1.000
_cell.length_b   1.000
_cell.length_c   1.000
_cell.angle_alpha   90.00
_cell.angle_beta   90.00
_cell.angle_gamma   90.00
#
_symmetry.space_group_name_H-M   'P 1'
#
loop_
_entity.id
_entity.type
_entity.pdbx_description
1 polymer ?
#
loop_
_entity_poly.entity_id
_entity_poly.type
_entity_poly.pdbx_seq_one_letter_code
_entity_poly.pdbx_strand_id
1 'polypeptide(L)'
;MKLSNFNFELPKELLAEYPAENRDESKLMVIHRETGKIEHKMFKDLINYFDEGDVMVLNNTKVFPARLFGNKEKTGARIEVFLLRELNEEQRLWDVLVDPARKIRIGNKLYFGDDEDLVAEVIDNTTSRGRTLRFLYDGSYTDFRRKLRQLGETPLPKYIKREVMPEDEERYQTIYAKHEGAVAAPTAGLHFSKHLLKRLEIKGIDFAEVTLHIGLGTFNPVEVEDLSKHKMDSEELTIEEKATEIVNNAKKNKKRICAVGTTVMRGLESAVSSDHQLNTFEGWTNKFIFPPYDFSIANCMVTNFHLPKSTLLMMISAFMGHDLMKKAYKQAILEQYRFYSYGDAMLIL
;
A
#
# COMPACT_ATOMS: atom_id res chain seq x y z
N MET A 1 -13.17 21.08 -0.46
CA MET A 1 -12.20 21.04 0.66
C MET A 1 -10.81 21.29 0.09
N LYS A 2 -9.94 21.97 0.83
CA LYS A 2 -8.62 22.39 0.34
C LYS A 2 -7.51 21.50 0.90
N LEU A 3 -6.42 21.33 0.15
CA LEU A 3 -5.23 20.57 0.59
C LEU A 3 -4.67 21.09 1.92
N SER A 4 -4.65 22.43 2.10
CA SER A 4 -4.20 23.09 3.34
C SER A 4 -4.96 22.66 4.60
N ASN A 5 -6.20 22.18 4.48
CA ASN A 5 -6.97 21.66 5.61
C ASN A 5 -6.39 20.36 6.21
N PHE A 6 -5.55 19.64 5.45
CA PHE A 6 -4.94 18.36 5.82
C PHE A 6 -3.47 18.53 6.24
N ASN A 7 -3.05 19.74 6.55
CA ASN A 7 -1.70 20.02 7.03
C ASN A 7 -1.64 19.98 8.56
N PHE A 8 -0.57 19.41 9.09
CA PHE A 8 -0.19 19.44 10.49
C PHE A 8 1.32 19.25 10.62
N GLU A 9 1.90 19.71 11.73
CA GLU A 9 3.31 19.46 12.02
C GLU A 9 3.50 18.05 12.54
N LEU A 10 4.31 17.28 11.84
CA LEU A 10 4.72 15.92 12.23
C LEU A 10 6.20 15.93 12.61
N PRO A 11 6.54 15.68 13.88
CA PRO A 11 7.93 15.52 14.31
C PRO A 11 8.61 14.38 13.54
N LYS A 12 9.80 14.61 13.00
CA LYS A 12 10.51 13.63 12.16
C LYS A 12 10.88 12.36 12.92
N GLU A 13 11.13 12.48 14.20
CA GLU A 13 11.44 11.38 15.13
C GLU A 13 10.29 10.38 15.28
N LEU A 14 9.06 10.77 14.95
CA LEU A 14 7.92 9.86 14.96
C LEU A 14 7.77 9.04 13.67
N LEU A 15 8.56 9.30 12.64
CA LEU A 15 8.59 8.47 11.44
C LEU A 15 9.34 7.16 11.73
N ALA A 16 8.64 6.03 11.64
CA ALA A 16 9.21 4.73 11.99
C ALA A 16 10.10 4.19 10.86
N GLU A 17 11.40 4.13 11.07
CA GLU A 17 12.34 3.52 10.12
C GLU A 17 12.47 1.99 10.31
N TYR A 18 12.04 1.46 11.46
CA TYR A 18 12.05 0.04 11.80
C TYR A 18 10.66 -0.45 12.23
N PRO A 19 10.27 -1.68 11.85
CA PRO A 19 9.04 -2.26 12.37
C PRO A 19 9.13 -2.54 13.86
N ALA A 20 7.99 -2.75 14.53
CA ALA A 20 7.98 -3.30 15.88
C ALA A 20 8.61 -4.70 15.90
N GLU A 21 9.22 -5.11 17.00
CA GLU A 21 9.86 -6.43 17.13
C GLU A 21 8.89 -7.55 16.76
N ASN A 22 7.73 -7.59 17.41
CA ASN A 22 6.62 -8.46 17.03
C ASN A 22 5.54 -7.64 16.29
N ARG A 23 4.97 -8.22 15.23
CA ARG A 23 4.00 -7.51 14.36
C ARG A 23 2.81 -6.94 15.11
N ASP A 24 2.24 -7.71 16.03
CA ASP A 24 1.02 -7.37 16.78
C ASP A 24 1.26 -6.67 18.13
N GLU A 25 2.50 -6.22 18.35
CA GLU A 25 2.89 -5.41 19.51
C GLU A 25 3.08 -3.91 19.20
N SER A 26 2.72 -3.46 18.01
CA SER A 26 2.55 -2.03 17.74
C SER A 26 1.42 -1.44 18.58
N LYS A 27 1.46 -0.13 18.83
CA LYS A 27 0.35 0.57 19.48
C LYS A 27 -0.87 0.57 18.56
N LEU A 28 -2.07 0.52 19.17
CA LEU A 28 -3.36 0.63 18.50
C LEU A 28 -4.17 1.77 19.11
N MET A 29 -4.49 2.79 18.32
CA MET A 29 -5.48 3.79 18.70
C MET A 29 -6.86 3.36 18.22
N VAL A 30 -7.77 3.10 19.16
CA VAL A 30 -9.16 2.77 18.83
C VAL A 30 -10.01 4.02 18.89
N ILE A 31 -10.71 4.32 17.80
CA ILE A 31 -11.49 5.54 17.61
C ILE A 31 -12.94 5.18 17.33
N HIS A 32 -13.83 5.61 18.21
CA HIS A 32 -15.27 5.43 18.09
C HIS A 32 -15.88 6.66 17.42
N ARG A 33 -16.28 6.55 16.15
CA ARG A 33 -16.76 7.68 15.34
C ARG A 33 -18.00 8.36 15.90
N GLU A 34 -18.94 7.57 16.43
CA GLU A 34 -20.22 8.09 16.93
C GLU A 34 -20.04 8.92 18.21
N THR A 35 -19.11 8.52 19.08
CA THR A 35 -18.94 9.16 20.40
C THR A 35 -17.73 10.09 20.47
N GLY A 36 -16.81 9.97 19.50
CA GLY A 36 -15.51 10.66 19.54
C GLY A 36 -14.57 10.16 20.66
N LYS A 37 -14.87 8.98 21.26
CA LYS A 37 -14.01 8.33 22.25
C LYS A 37 -12.77 7.77 21.58
N ILE A 38 -11.62 7.96 22.23
CA ILE A 38 -10.31 7.43 21.81
C ILE A 38 -9.77 6.55 22.94
N GLU A 39 -9.28 5.36 22.59
CA GLU A 39 -8.64 4.42 23.51
C GLU A 39 -7.24 4.07 22.98
N HIS A 40 -6.33 3.77 23.91
CA HIS A 40 -4.96 3.36 23.61
C HIS A 40 -4.78 1.89 24.00
N LYS A 41 -4.40 1.06 23.04
CA LYS A 41 -4.26 -0.40 23.14
C LYS A 41 -2.99 -0.87 22.45
N MET A 42 -2.75 -2.17 22.47
CA MET A 42 -1.79 -2.84 21.60
C MET A 42 -2.55 -3.51 20.44
N PHE A 43 -1.90 -3.70 19.29
CA PHE A 43 -2.57 -4.27 18.12
C PHE A 43 -3.15 -5.67 18.38
N LYS A 44 -2.51 -6.48 19.21
CA LYS A 44 -3.03 -7.80 19.64
C LYS A 44 -4.39 -7.73 20.32
N ASP A 45 -4.78 -6.57 20.87
CA ASP A 45 -6.08 -6.36 21.52
C ASP A 45 -7.21 -6.12 20.51
N LEU A 46 -6.88 -6.02 19.19
CA LEU A 46 -7.85 -5.87 18.11
C LEU A 46 -9.00 -6.87 18.18
N ILE A 47 -8.70 -8.10 18.57
CA ILE A 47 -9.67 -9.19 18.72
C ILE A 47 -10.84 -8.86 19.67
N ASN A 48 -10.65 -7.95 20.61
CA ASN A 48 -11.68 -7.57 21.57
C ASN A 48 -12.80 -6.69 20.99
N TYR A 49 -12.61 -6.19 19.76
CA TYR A 49 -13.54 -5.28 19.07
C TYR A 49 -14.36 -5.96 17.97
N PHE A 50 -14.19 -7.26 17.78
CA PHE A 50 -14.87 -8.05 16.76
C PHE A 50 -15.56 -9.27 17.36
N ASP A 51 -16.69 -9.65 16.78
CA ASP A 51 -17.51 -10.77 17.20
C ASP A 51 -17.70 -11.79 16.06
N GLU A 52 -18.19 -12.98 16.38
CA GLU A 52 -18.49 -14.05 15.42
C GLU A 52 -19.36 -13.54 14.24
N GLY A 53 -18.92 -13.86 13.03
CA GLY A 53 -19.55 -13.46 11.78
C GLY A 53 -19.16 -12.06 11.29
N ASP A 54 -18.33 -11.30 12.05
CA ASP A 54 -17.70 -10.10 11.51
C ASP A 54 -16.66 -10.49 10.44
N VAL A 55 -16.39 -9.60 9.50
CA VAL A 55 -15.48 -9.85 8.38
C VAL A 55 -14.32 -8.86 8.39
N MET A 56 -13.12 -9.38 8.20
CA MET A 56 -11.92 -8.59 7.86
C MET A 56 -11.58 -8.78 6.38
N VAL A 57 -11.53 -7.69 5.64
CA VAL A 57 -11.11 -7.72 4.24
C VAL A 57 -9.63 -7.36 4.15
N LEU A 58 -8.85 -8.24 3.54
CA LEU A 58 -7.39 -8.18 3.46
C LEU A 58 -6.95 -7.93 2.01
N ASN A 59 -5.88 -7.18 1.81
CA ASN A 59 -5.21 -7.07 0.51
C ASN A 59 -4.07 -8.10 0.46
N ASN A 60 -4.22 -9.14 -0.35
CA ASN A 60 -3.29 -10.26 -0.48
C ASN A 60 -2.20 -10.02 -1.55
N THR A 61 -2.03 -8.77 -1.99
CA THR A 61 -0.94 -8.43 -2.91
C THR A 61 0.43 -8.73 -2.29
N LYS A 62 1.37 -9.13 -3.13
CA LYS A 62 2.75 -9.43 -2.74
C LYS A 62 3.71 -8.43 -3.37
N VAL A 63 4.56 -7.84 -2.52
CA VAL A 63 5.64 -6.96 -2.96
C VAL A 63 6.73 -7.79 -3.62
N PHE A 64 7.23 -7.32 -4.76
CA PHE A 64 8.41 -7.88 -5.39
C PHE A 64 9.63 -6.95 -5.25
N PRO A 65 10.86 -7.45 -5.34
CA PRO A 65 12.06 -6.63 -5.20
C PRO A 65 12.23 -5.75 -6.44
N ALA A 66 11.60 -4.58 -6.40
CA ALA A 66 11.42 -3.70 -7.55
C ALA A 66 12.58 -2.72 -7.78
N ARG A 67 13.54 -2.62 -6.86
CA ARG A 67 14.65 -1.67 -6.96
C ARG A 67 15.90 -2.36 -7.46
N LEU A 68 16.39 -1.95 -8.65
CA LEU A 68 17.61 -2.46 -9.26
C LEU A 68 18.70 -1.39 -9.26
N PHE A 69 19.90 -1.77 -8.90
CA PHE A 69 21.09 -0.94 -9.07
C PHE A 69 21.96 -1.50 -10.18
N GLY A 70 22.51 -0.62 -10.99
CA GLY A 70 23.33 -1.00 -12.13
C GLY A 70 24.19 0.15 -12.63
N ASN A 71 24.75 -0.04 -13.80
CA ASN A 71 25.65 0.91 -14.43
C ASN A 71 25.21 1.22 -15.85
N LYS A 72 25.39 2.47 -16.26
CA LYS A 72 25.16 2.90 -17.61
C LYS A 72 26.30 2.49 -18.55
N GLU A 73 25.95 1.97 -19.73
CA GLU A 73 26.90 1.73 -20.82
C GLU A 73 27.83 2.93 -21.05
N LYS A 74 29.06 2.69 -21.49
CA LYS A 74 30.09 3.65 -21.87
C LYS A 74 30.66 4.51 -20.74
N THR A 75 29.89 4.87 -19.75
CA THR A 75 30.34 5.77 -18.68
C THR A 75 30.57 5.08 -17.34
N GLY A 76 30.04 3.86 -17.16
CA GLY A 76 30.06 3.15 -15.88
C GLY A 76 29.30 3.88 -14.76
N ALA A 77 28.56 4.94 -15.08
CA ALA A 77 27.84 5.74 -14.08
C ALA A 77 26.79 4.88 -13.38
N ARG A 78 26.82 4.85 -12.06
CA ARG A 78 25.80 4.15 -11.24
C ARG A 78 24.42 4.72 -11.51
N ILE A 79 23.45 3.83 -11.65
CA ILE A 79 22.05 4.17 -11.87
C ILE A 79 21.15 3.33 -10.96
N GLU A 80 19.98 3.89 -10.63
CA GLU A 80 18.88 3.19 -9.98
C GLU A 80 17.72 3.06 -10.98
N VAL A 81 17.16 1.87 -11.08
CA VAL A 81 15.93 1.58 -11.82
C VAL A 81 14.92 1.03 -10.84
N PHE A 82 13.75 1.65 -10.80
CA PHE A 82 12.64 1.22 -9.99
C PHE A 82 11.53 0.68 -10.91
N LEU A 83 11.32 -0.63 -10.87
CA LEU A 83 10.31 -1.32 -11.66
C LEU A 83 8.92 -0.92 -11.17
N LEU A 84 8.04 -0.49 -12.05
CA LEU A 84 6.67 -0.10 -11.73
C LEU A 84 5.67 -1.18 -12.16
N ARG A 85 5.72 -1.54 -13.43
CA ARG A 85 4.75 -2.42 -14.05
C ARG A 85 5.34 -3.09 -15.29
N GLU A 86 5.01 -4.37 -15.46
CA GLU A 86 5.27 -5.07 -16.71
C GLU A 86 4.23 -4.67 -17.76
N LEU A 87 4.70 -4.22 -18.92
CA LEU A 87 3.85 -3.77 -20.03
C LEU A 87 3.60 -4.90 -21.03
N ASN A 88 4.60 -5.76 -21.23
CA ASN A 88 4.53 -6.88 -22.16
C ASN A 88 5.52 -7.96 -21.74
N GLU A 89 5.00 -9.15 -21.45
CA GLU A 89 5.78 -10.32 -21.01
C GLU A 89 6.69 -10.86 -22.13
N GLU A 90 6.17 -11.03 -23.34
CA GLU A 90 6.92 -11.61 -24.45
C GLU A 90 8.12 -10.75 -24.86
N GLN A 91 7.92 -9.43 -24.86
CA GLN A 91 8.97 -8.46 -25.19
C GLN A 91 9.77 -8.01 -23.97
N ARG A 92 9.42 -8.45 -22.76
CA ARG A 92 10.02 -8.05 -21.48
C ARG A 92 10.09 -6.53 -21.33
N LEU A 93 8.98 -5.86 -21.68
CA LEU A 93 8.84 -4.41 -21.56
C LEU A 93 8.33 -4.04 -20.19
N TRP A 94 8.99 -3.07 -19.58
CA TRP A 94 8.65 -2.57 -18.26
C TRP A 94 8.56 -1.05 -18.22
N ASP A 95 7.52 -0.55 -17.57
CA ASP A 95 7.46 0.85 -17.15
C ASP A 95 8.26 1.00 -15.85
N VAL A 96 9.16 1.97 -15.78
CA VAL A 96 10.11 2.13 -14.69
C VAL A 96 10.35 3.59 -14.37
N LEU A 97 10.80 3.88 -13.13
CA LEU A 97 11.47 5.13 -12.81
C LEU A 97 12.99 4.92 -12.82
N VAL A 98 13.73 5.96 -13.20
CA VAL A 98 15.19 5.92 -13.23
C VAL A 98 15.81 7.11 -12.50
N ASP A 99 16.98 6.89 -11.90
CA ASP A 99 17.77 7.92 -11.28
C ASP A 99 19.28 7.70 -11.58
N PRO A 100 20.02 8.71 -12.05
CA PRO A 100 19.62 10.08 -12.41
C PRO A 100 18.96 10.16 -13.79
N ALA A 101 17.69 10.57 -13.85
CA ALA A 101 16.88 10.55 -15.08
C ALA A 101 17.48 11.37 -16.25
N ARG A 102 18.15 12.48 -15.96
CA ARG A 102 18.77 13.35 -16.99
C ARG A 102 19.89 12.66 -17.79
N LYS A 103 20.51 11.63 -17.21
CA LYS A 103 21.63 10.90 -17.81
C LYS A 103 21.17 9.65 -18.57
N ILE A 104 19.94 9.22 -18.40
CA ILE A 104 19.39 7.99 -18.98
C ILE A 104 18.41 8.36 -20.10
N ARG A 105 18.84 8.11 -21.35
CA ARG A 105 18.14 8.50 -22.58
C ARG A 105 17.79 7.28 -23.43
N ILE A 106 16.82 7.43 -24.33
CA ILE A 106 16.46 6.40 -25.32
C ILE A 106 17.71 5.89 -26.03
N GLY A 107 17.79 4.57 -26.22
CA GLY A 107 18.91 3.86 -26.82
C GLY A 107 20.08 3.58 -25.87
N ASN A 108 20.05 4.07 -24.61
CA ASN A 108 21.08 3.67 -23.65
C ASN A 108 20.86 2.24 -23.19
N LYS A 109 21.94 1.49 -23.00
CA LYS A 109 21.94 0.21 -22.32
C LYS A 109 22.34 0.39 -20.86
N LEU A 110 21.66 -0.34 -20.01
CA LEU A 110 21.82 -0.38 -18.56
C LEU A 110 22.18 -1.81 -18.17
N TYR A 111 23.23 -1.97 -17.39
CA TYR A 111 23.81 -3.24 -16.98
C TYR A 111 23.58 -3.47 -15.49
N PHE A 112 23.11 -4.66 -15.12
CA PHE A 112 22.78 -5.03 -13.75
C PHE A 112 23.49 -6.34 -13.38
N GLY A 113 23.94 -6.45 -12.12
CA GLY A 113 24.73 -7.56 -11.61
C GLY A 113 26.22 -7.37 -11.81
N ASP A 114 27.05 -8.09 -11.04
CA ASP A 114 28.51 -7.96 -11.05
C ASP A 114 29.12 -8.41 -12.38
N ASP A 115 28.54 -9.42 -13.01
CA ASP A 115 28.96 -9.97 -14.31
C ASP A 115 28.12 -9.44 -15.49
N GLU A 116 27.44 -8.31 -15.32
CA GLU A 116 26.51 -7.78 -16.33
C GLU A 116 25.41 -8.80 -16.72
N ASP A 117 24.97 -9.58 -15.77
CA ASP A 117 24.03 -10.69 -15.90
C ASP A 117 22.69 -10.35 -16.53
N LEU A 118 22.29 -9.08 -16.43
CA LEU A 118 21.05 -8.59 -16.99
C LEU A 118 21.26 -7.23 -17.65
N VAL A 119 20.81 -7.10 -18.87
CA VAL A 119 20.91 -5.87 -19.66
C VAL A 119 19.52 -5.37 -20.00
N ALA A 120 19.31 -4.05 -19.90
CA ALA A 120 18.10 -3.40 -20.39
C ALA A 120 18.42 -2.25 -21.34
N GLU A 121 17.58 -2.08 -22.36
CA GLU A 121 17.62 -0.97 -23.30
C GLU A 121 16.49 0.01 -23.01
N VAL A 122 16.80 1.30 -22.98
CA VAL A 122 15.81 2.36 -22.85
C VAL A 122 15.10 2.56 -24.19
N ILE A 123 13.81 2.22 -24.23
CA ILE A 123 13.01 2.28 -25.46
C ILE A 123 12.25 3.60 -25.57
N ASP A 124 11.74 4.14 -24.45
CA ASP A 124 10.92 5.35 -24.47
C ASP A 124 11.04 6.14 -23.15
N ASN A 125 10.61 7.42 -23.21
CA ASN A 125 10.46 8.31 -22.06
C ASN A 125 8.97 8.50 -21.77
N THR A 126 8.49 8.08 -20.60
CA THR A 126 7.07 8.19 -20.24
C THR A 126 6.76 9.44 -19.42
N THR A 127 7.64 9.81 -18.50
CA THR A 127 7.54 11.04 -17.68
C THR A 127 8.93 11.64 -17.46
N SER A 128 9.03 12.70 -16.66
CA SER A 128 10.32 13.33 -16.33
C SER A 128 11.35 12.34 -15.77
N ARG A 129 10.91 11.33 -15.00
CA ARG A 129 11.73 10.25 -14.46
C ARG A 129 11.36 8.86 -14.98
N GLY A 130 10.25 8.75 -15.70
CA GLY A 130 9.73 7.50 -16.25
C GLY A 130 10.42 7.11 -17.55
N ARG A 131 10.65 5.80 -17.72
CA ARG A 131 11.19 5.17 -18.92
C ARG A 131 10.44 3.88 -19.20
N THR A 132 10.41 3.50 -20.47
CA THR A 132 10.12 2.12 -20.85
C THR A 132 11.44 1.41 -21.10
N LEU A 133 11.68 0.33 -20.39
CA LEU A 133 12.84 -0.55 -20.59
C LEU A 133 12.43 -1.84 -21.28
N ARG A 134 13.26 -2.31 -22.19
CA ARG A 134 13.24 -3.66 -22.73
C ARG A 134 14.42 -4.44 -22.15
N PHE A 135 14.15 -5.49 -21.39
CA PHE A 135 15.20 -6.36 -20.91
C PHE A 135 15.66 -7.34 -21.98
N LEU A 136 16.96 -7.37 -22.22
CA LEU A 136 17.64 -8.24 -23.17
C LEU A 136 18.14 -9.47 -22.42
N TYR A 137 17.41 -10.57 -22.53
CA TYR A 137 17.71 -11.80 -21.80
C TYR A 137 17.33 -13.03 -22.63
N ASP A 138 18.26 -13.95 -22.86
CA ASP A 138 18.08 -15.08 -23.75
C ASP A 138 17.47 -16.34 -23.07
N GLY A 139 17.13 -16.26 -21.79
CA GLY A 139 16.52 -17.36 -21.04
C GLY A 139 14.98 -17.37 -21.11
N SER A 140 14.37 -18.36 -20.46
CA SER A 140 12.92 -18.41 -20.28
C SER A 140 12.41 -17.21 -19.47
N TYR A 141 11.11 -16.95 -19.57
CA TYR A 141 10.48 -15.90 -18.76
C TYR A 141 10.63 -16.18 -17.24
N THR A 142 10.52 -17.43 -16.84
CA THR A 142 10.72 -17.85 -15.44
C THR A 142 12.15 -17.56 -14.96
N ASP A 143 13.15 -17.82 -15.81
CA ASP A 143 14.55 -17.52 -15.48
C ASP A 143 14.81 -16.01 -15.41
N PHE A 144 14.22 -15.26 -16.33
CA PHE A 144 14.24 -13.80 -16.30
C PHE A 144 13.65 -13.23 -15.00
N ARG A 145 12.46 -13.70 -14.61
CA ARG A 145 11.82 -13.28 -13.35
C ARG A 145 12.65 -13.66 -12.13
N ARG A 146 13.29 -14.85 -12.15
CA ARG A 146 14.21 -15.27 -11.09
C ARG A 146 15.44 -14.35 -11.02
N LYS A 147 16.02 -13.96 -12.17
CA LYS A 147 17.15 -13.03 -12.22
C LYS A 147 16.77 -11.65 -11.69
N LEU A 148 15.60 -11.12 -12.06
CA LEU A 148 15.08 -9.86 -11.50
C LEU A 148 14.97 -9.91 -9.97
N ARG A 149 14.46 -11.02 -9.40
CA ARG A 149 14.36 -11.17 -7.94
C ARG A 149 15.74 -11.26 -7.27
N GLN A 150 16.72 -11.89 -7.90
CA GLN A 150 18.07 -11.99 -7.35
C GLN A 150 18.81 -10.65 -7.32
N LEU A 151 18.59 -9.81 -8.33
CA LEU A 151 19.25 -8.51 -8.48
C LEU A 151 18.48 -7.37 -7.79
N GLY A 152 17.20 -7.58 -7.54
CA GLY A 152 16.32 -6.57 -6.96
C GLY A 152 16.42 -6.49 -5.45
N GLU A 153 16.20 -5.29 -4.93
CA GLU A 153 16.09 -5.02 -3.50
C GLU A 153 14.63 -4.71 -3.12
N THR A 154 14.29 -5.00 -1.86
CA THR A 154 12.98 -4.63 -1.28
C THR A 154 12.75 -3.12 -1.44
N PRO A 155 11.62 -2.69 -2.05
CA PRO A 155 11.37 -1.30 -2.38
C PRO A 155 10.88 -0.50 -1.16
N LEU A 156 11.72 -0.37 -0.12
CA LEU A 156 11.35 0.41 1.06
C LEU A 156 11.03 1.85 0.68
N PRO A 157 10.05 2.49 1.34
CA PRO A 157 9.71 3.89 1.11
C PRO A 157 10.90 4.83 1.36
N LYS A 158 10.99 5.91 0.59
CA LYS A 158 12.11 6.87 0.62
C LYS A 158 12.34 7.59 1.94
N TYR A 159 11.36 7.62 2.85
CA TYR A 159 11.55 8.20 4.17
C TYR A 159 12.42 7.34 5.08
N ILE A 160 12.48 6.03 4.82
CA ILE A 160 13.40 5.09 5.46
C ILE A 160 14.76 5.31 4.84
N LYS A 161 15.66 5.94 5.60
CA LYS A 161 16.98 6.37 5.08
C LYS A 161 18.10 5.40 5.38
N ARG A 162 17.83 4.37 6.16
CA ARG A 162 18.78 3.29 6.39
C ARG A 162 18.88 2.36 5.17
N GLU A 163 19.93 1.60 5.09
CA GLU A 163 20.09 0.54 4.10
C GLU A 163 19.03 -0.54 4.28
N VAL A 164 18.68 -1.20 3.18
CA VAL A 164 17.80 -2.36 3.19
C VAL A 164 18.51 -3.51 3.88
N MET A 165 17.86 -4.11 4.86
CA MET A 165 18.36 -5.27 5.59
C MET A 165 17.72 -6.56 5.05
N PRO A 166 18.38 -7.72 5.19
CA PRO A 166 17.80 -9.00 4.73
C PRO A 166 16.41 -9.28 5.30
N GLU A 167 16.15 -8.88 6.54
CA GLU A 167 14.86 -9.06 7.20
C GLU A 167 13.74 -8.22 6.58
N ASP A 168 14.06 -7.15 5.85
CA ASP A 168 13.05 -6.30 5.22
C ASP A 168 12.27 -7.03 4.14
N GLU A 169 12.84 -8.04 3.48
CA GLU A 169 12.12 -8.86 2.51
C GLU A 169 10.91 -9.55 3.14
N GLU A 170 11.05 -10.07 4.36
CA GLU A 170 9.94 -10.67 5.10
C GLU A 170 9.11 -9.61 5.85
N ARG A 171 9.76 -8.60 6.45
CA ARG A 171 9.09 -7.62 7.32
C ARG A 171 8.25 -6.61 6.54
N TYR A 172 8.66 -6.26 5.32
CA TYR A 172 7.89 -5.38 4.41
C TYR A 172 6.92 -6.18 3.53
N GLN A 173 6.36 -7.26 4.08
CA GLN A 173 5.42 -8.17 3.46
C GLN A 173 4.35 -8.59 4.45
N THR A 174 3.08 -8.68 4.04
CA THR A 174 2.04 -9.26 4.89
C THR A 174 2.21 -10.79 4.96
N ILE A 175 1.79 -11.38 6.07
CA ILE A 175 1.89 -12.85 6.26
C ILE A 175 0.91 -13.63 5.37
N TYR A 176 -0.02 -12.93 4.70
CA TYR A 176 -1.02 -13.48 3.79
C TYR A 176 -0.82 -13.01 2.34
N ALA A 177 0.36 -12.47 2.01
CA ALA A 177 0.69 -12.06 0.65
C ALA A 177 0.73 -13.27 -0.30
N LYS A 178 0.05 -13.17 -1.46
CA LYS A 178 -0.09 -14.24 -2.45
C LYS A 178 0.30 -13.80 -3.86
N HIS A 179 -0.30 -12.73 -4.37
CA HIS A 179 -0.22 -12.31 -5.76
C HIS A 179 0.82 -11.22 -5.95
N GLU A 180 1.94 -11.56 -6.60
CA GLU A 180 3.05 -10.64 -6.86
C GLU A 180 2.66 -9.58 -7.90
N GLY A 181 2.95 -8.31 -7.63
CA GLY A 181 2.65 -7.19 -8.52
C GLY A 181 2.77 -5.81 -7.84
N ALA A 182 2.87 -5.77 -6.52
CA ALA A 182 3.00 -4.51 -5.79
C ALA A 182 4.45 -4.07 -5.63
N VAL A 183 4.66 -2.75 -5.66
CA VAL A 183 5.93 -2.10 -5.32
C VAL A 183 5.92 -1.46 -3.93
N ALA A 184 4.81 -1.61 -3.21
CA ALA A 184 4.69 -1.22 -1.81
C ALA A 184 3.75 -2.18 -1.07
N ALA A 185 4.01 -2.39 0.22
CA ALA A 185 3.20 -3.26 1.05
C ALA A 185 1.88 -2.59 1.48
N PRO A 186 0.78 -3.35 1.64
CA PRO A 186 -0.43 -2.89 2.32
C PRO A 186 -0.16 -2.81 3.82
N THR A 187 0.41 -1.69 4.27
CA THR A 187 1.12 -1.54 5.55
C THR A 187 0.28 -1.81 6.79
N ALA A 188 -1.03 -1.56 6.75
CA ALA A 188 -1.94 -1.93 7.84
C ALA A 188 -1.96 -3.46 8.08
N GLY A 189 -1.72 -4.26 7.05
CA GLY A 189 -1.62 -5.71 7.14
C GLY A 189 -0.33 -6.20 7.80
N LEU A 190 0.71 -5.37 7.88
CA LEU A 190 1.98 -5.73 8.50
C LEU A 190 1.86 -5.98 10.02
N HIS A 191 0.83 -5.44 10.64
CA HIS A 191 0.56 -5.61 12.06
C HIS A 191 0.00 -6.99 12.44
N PHE A 192 -0.50 -7.75 11.47
CA PHE A 192 -1.04 -9.08 11.74
C PHE A 192 0.06 -10.11 11.92
N SER A 193 0.07 -10.81 13.05
CA SER A 193 0.84 -12.02 13.28
C SER A 193 0.03 -13.26 12.89
N LYS A 194 0.71 -14.37 12.58
CA LYS A 194 0.03 -15.66 12.35
C LYS A 194 -0.81 -16.08 13.57
N HIS A 195 -0.30 -15.78 14.76
CA HIS A 195 -0.99 -16.06 16.01
C HIS A 195 -2.30 -15.26 16.15
N LEU A 196 -2.25 -13.95 15.88
CA LEU A 196 -3.44 -13.10 15.95
C LEU A 196 -4.49 -13.51 14.91
N LEU A 197 -4.10 -13.77 13.65
CA LEU A 197 -5.03 -14.25 12.63
C LEU A 197 -5.71 -15.55 13.04
N LYS A 198 -4.95 -16.50 13.59
CA LYS A 198 -5.53 -17.77 14.06
C LYS A 198 -6.51 -17.59 15.22
N ARG A 199 -6.23 -16.69 16.13
CA ARG A 199 -7.16 -16.37 17.24
C ARG A 199 -8.45 -15.72 16.72
N LEU A 200 -8.35 -14.81 15.73
CA LEU A 200 -9.51 -14.19 15.10
C LEU A 200 -10.38 -15.24 14.37
N GLU A 201 -9.74 -16.15 13.62
CA GLU A 201 -10.42 -17.27 12.96
C GLU A 201 -11.15 -18.17 13.96
N ILE A 202 -10.49 -18.55 15.08
CA ILE A 202 -11.10 -19.36 16.15
C ILE A 202 -12.29 -18.63 16.79
N LYS A 203 -12.23 -17.31 16.88
CA LYS A 203 -13.34 -16.49 17.40
C LYS A 203 -14.53 -16.42 16.42
N GLY A 204 -14.38 -16.90 15.20
CA GLY A 204 -15.43 -16.89 14.18
C GLY A 204 -15.46 -15.61 13.32
N ILE A 205 -14.34 -14.89 13.24
CA ILE A 205 -14.20 -13.79 12.29
C ILE A 205 -13.85 -14.37 10.91
N ASP A 206 -14.62 -13.97 9.90
CA ASP A 206 -14.39 -14.36 8.52
C ASP A 206 -13.35 -13.45 7.85
N PHE A 207 -12.62 -14.02 6.87
CA PHE A 207 -11.64 -13.29 6.08
C PHE A 207 -12.03 -13.30 4.60
N ALA A 208 -12.14 -12.11 4.01
CA ALA A 208 -12.27 -11.93 2.57
C ALA A 208 -10.97 -11.32 2.03
N GLU A 209 -10.58 -11.71 0.82
CA GLU A 209 -9.34 -11.24 0.19
C GLU A 209 -9.65 -10.47 -1.09
N VAL A 210 -8.97 -9.35 -1.25
CA VAL A 210 -8.93 -8.59 -2.51
C VAL A 210 -7.47 -8.47 -2.94
N THR A 211 -7.20 -8.31 -4.21
CA THR A 211 -5.86 -8.03 -4.73
C THR A 211 -5.84 -6.64 -5.32
N LEU A 212 -5.14 -5.70 -4.68
CA LEU A 212 -4.85 -4.38 -5.23
C LEU A 212 -3.33 -4.20 -5.26
N HIS A 213 -2.77 -4.14 -6.46
CA HIS A 213 -1.34 -3.94 -6.64
C HIS A 213 -0.97 -2.47 -6.43
N ILE A 214 -0.28 -2.21 -5.31
CA ILE A 214 0.05 -0.85 -4.89
C ILE A 214 1.22 -0.33 -5.72
N GLY A 215 0.97 0.77 -6.44
CA GLY A 215 1.99 1.52 -7.15
C GLY A 215 2.61 2.65 -6.31
N LEU A 216 3.57 3.37 -6.88
CA LEU A 216 4.21 4.52 -6.22
C LEU A 216 3.28 5.74 -6.10
N GLY A 217 2.27 5.85 -6.94
CA GLY A 217 1.36 6.99 -6.97
C GLY A 217 0.63 7.24 -5.66
N THR A 218 0.36 6.18 -4.90
CA THR A 218 -0.26 6.28 -3.57
C THR A 218 0.58 7.08 -2.57
N PHE A 219 1.90 7.17 -2.78
CA PHE A 219 2.83 7.92 -1.92
C PHE A 219 3.21 9.29 -2.47
N ASN A 220 2.75 9.65 -3.68
CA ASN A 220 3.00 10.95 -4.24
C ASN A 220 2.22 12.02 -3.46
N PRO A 221 2.84 13.17 -3.14
CA PRO A 221 2.13 14.26 -2.50
C PRO A 221 1.07 14.84 -3.44
N VAL A 222 -0.05 15.26 -2.87
CA VAL A 222 -1.03 16.06 -3.60
C VAL A 222 -0.45 17.46 -3.81
N GLU A 223 -0.37 17.91 -5.07
CA GLU A 223 0.25 19.19 -5.44
C GLU A 223 -0.78 20.30 -5.71
N VAL A 224 -2.07 19.95 -5.80
CA VAL A 224 -3.15 20.90 -6.10
C VAL A 224 -3.91 21.27 -4.84
N GLU A 225 -4.18 22.57 -4.65
CA GLU A 225 -4.92 23.06 -3.50
C GLU A 225 -6.41 22.67 -3.53
N ASP A 226 -7.01 22.64 -4.71
CA ASP A 226 -8.36 22.15 -4.93
C ASP A 226 -8.33 20.64 -5.17
N LEU A 227 -8.78 19.85 -4.20
CA LEU A 227 -8.72 18.40 -4.25
C LEU A 227 -9.49 17.78 -5.42
N SER A 228 -10.53 18.44 -5.93
CA SER A 228 -11.29 17.95 -7.10
C SER A 228 -10.47 17.90 -8.38
N LYS A 229 -9.32 18.59 -8.42
CA LYS A 229 -8.41 18.63 -9.56
C LYS A 229 -7.27 17.60 -9.45
N HIS A 230 -7.15 16.92 -8.32
CA HIS A 230 -6.14 15.87 -8.15
C HIS A 230 -6.52 14.64 -8.98
N LYS A 231 -5.54 14.11 -9.70
CA LYS A 231 -5.69 12.87 -10.45
C LYS A 231 -4.93 11.77 -9.72
N MET A 232 -5.67 10.78 -9.28
CA MET A 232 -5.10 9.59 -8.66
C MET A 232 -4.51 8.67 -9.75
N ASP A 233 -3.34 8.12 -9.48
CA ASP A 233 -2.78 7.08 -10.36
C ASP A 233 -3.66 5.82 -10.32
N SER A 234 -3.72 5.14 -11.46
CA SER A 234 -4.48 3.90 -11.58
C SER A 234 -3.69 2.73 -11.00
N GLU A 235 -4.37 1.88 -10.25
CA GLU A 235 -3.83 0.64 -9.70
C GLU A 235 -4.73 -0.54 -10.08
N GLU A 236 -4.11 -1.68 -10.35
CA GLU A 236 -4.82 -2.90 -10.72
C GLU A 236 -5.52 -3.50 -9.51
N LEU A 237 -6.80 -3.83 -9.69
CA LEU A 237 -7.68 -4.37 -8.65
C LEU A 237 -8.38 -5.62 -9.15
N THR A 238 -8.35 -6.67 -8.32
CA THR A 238 -9.16 -7.88 -8.51
C THR A 238 -9.95 -8.17 -7.25
N ILE A 239 -11.26 -8.39 -7.40
CA ILE A 239 -12.17 -8.85 -6.35
C ILE A 239 -12.91 -10.07 -6.90
N GLU A 240 -12.62 -11.24 -6.33
CA GLU A 240 -13.23 -12.50 -6.74
C GLU A 240 -14.62 -12.70 -6.12
N GLU A 241 -15.41 -13.61 -6.71
CA GLU A 241 -16.75 -13.96 -6.27
C GLU A 241 -16.81 -14.37 -4.79
N LYS A 242 -15.86 -15.18 -4.35
CA LYS A 242 -15.78 -15.61 -2.95
C LYS A 242 -15.72 -14.43 -1.96
N ALA A 243 -14.96 -13.38 -2.30
CA ALA A 243 -14.87 -12.19 -1.46
C ALA A 243 -16.19 -11.43 -1.44
N THR A 244 -16.88 -11.32 -2.58
CA THR A 244 -18.19 -10.65 -2.67
C THR A 244 -19.25 -11.38 -1.87
N GLU A 245 -19.28 -12.72 -1.93
CA GLU A 245 -20.21 -13.55 -1.15
C GLU A 245 -20.03 -13.34 0.36
N ILE A 246 -18.79 -13.43 0.87
CA ILE A 246 -18.49 -13.24 2.30
C ILE A 246 -18.90 -11.85 2.76
N VAL A 247 -18.50 -10.81 2.02
CA VAL A 247 -18.76 -9.41 2.39
C VAL A 247 -20.24 -9.08 2.33
N ASN A 248 -20.95 -9.49 1.26
CA ASN A 248 -22.37 -9.20 1.10
C ASN A 248 -23.23 -9.99 2.10
N ASN A 249 -22.83 -11.21 2.47
CA ASN A 249 -23.49 -11.97 3.53
C ASN A 249 -23.35 -11.27 4.89
N ALA A 250 -22.15 -10.81 5.24
CA ALA A 250 -21.94 -10.04 6.45
C ALA A 250 -22.77 -8.75 6.48
N LYS A 251 -22.83 -8.04 5.34
CA LYS A 251 -23.65 -6.83 5.21
C LYS A 251 -25.13 -7.11 5.43
N LYS A 252 -25.66 -8.17 4.80
CA LYS A 252 -27.05 -8.62 4.99
C LYS A 252 -27.36 -8.94 6.45
N ASN A 253 -26.42 -9.54 7.16
CA ASN A 253 -26.54 -9.90 8.58
C ASN A 253 -26.15 -8.76 9.53
N LYS A 254 -25.94 -7.54 9.04
CA LYS A 254 -25.56 -6.34 9.83
C LYS A 254 -24.31 -6.54 10.68
N LYS A 255 -23.36 -7.34 10.20
CA LYS A 255 -22.08 -7.58 10.81
C LYS A 255 -21.09 -6.49 10.47
N ARG A 256 -20.00 -6.42 11.24
CA ARG A 256 -18.89 -5.51 10.92
C ARG A 256 -18.15 -6.01 9.69
N ILE A 257 -17.83 -5.07 8.81
CA ILE A 257 -16.97 -5.29 7.65
C ILE A 257 -15.81 -4.34 7.81
N CYS A 258 -14.66 -4.89 8.17
CA CYS A 258 -13.46 -4.12 8.46
C CYS A 258 -12.52 -4.12 7.24
N ALA A 259 -12.30 -2.95 6.66
CA ALA A 259 -11.24 -2.76 5.68
C ALA A 259 -9.87 -2.70 6.35
N VAL A 260 -9.00 -3.67 6.08
CA VAL A 260 -7.62 -3.67 6.57
C VAL A 260 -6.73 -2.92 5.59
N GLY A 261 -6.60 -1.63 5.81
CA GLY A 261 -5.84 -0.69 4.99
C GLY A 261 -6.70 0.17 4.06
N THR A 262 -6.14 1.33 3.73
CA THR A 262 -6.74 2.29 2.79
C THR A 262 -6.89 1.71 1.38
N THR A 263 -6.00 0.82 0.97
CA THR A 263 -6.08 0.12 -0.33
C THR A 263 -7.29 -0.79 -0.41
N VAL A 264 -7.61 -1.51 0.67
CA VAL A 264 -8.83 -2.33 0.75
C VAL A 264 -10.05 -1.42 0.69
N MET A 265 -10.09 -0.35 1.49
CA MET A 265 -11.22 0.58 1.47
C MET A 265 -11.46 1.14 0.06
N ARG A 266 -10.39 1.57 -0.63
CA ARG A 266 -10.49 2.05 -2.01
C ARG A 266 -10.96 0.97 -2.97
N GLY A 267 -10.47 -0.26 -2.83
CA GLY A 267 -10.88 -1.39 -3.65
C GLY A 267 -12.37 -1.70 -3.48
N LEU A 268 -12.85 -1.82 -2.25
CA LEU A 268 -14.26 -2.06 -1.96
C LEU A 268 -15.16 -0.98 -2.56
N GLU A 269 -14.81 0.30 -2.34
CA GLU A 269 -15.60 1.42 -2.87
C GLU A 269 -15.48 1.59 -4.39
N SER A 270 -14.52 0.95 -5.05
CA SER A 270 -14.41 0.93 -6.51
C SER A 270 -15.36 -0.06 -7.17
N ALA A 271 -15.85 -1.06 -6.44
CA ALA A 271 -16.65 -2.16 -6.94
C ALA A 271 -18.08 -2.18 -6.37
N VAL A 272 -18.57 -1.03 -5.92
CA VAL A 272 -19.94 -0.88 -5.38
C VAL A 272 -20.96 -0.86 -6.52
N SER A 273 -21.98 -1.71 -6.42
CA SER A 273 -23.13 -1.73 -7.31
C SER A 273 -24.17 -0.65 -6.97
N SER A 274 -25.14 -0.46 -7.84
CA SER A 274 -26.24 0.52 -7.64
C SER A 274 -27.11 0.23 -6.41
N ASP A 275 -27.20 -1.02 -5.99
CA ASP A 275 -27.89 -1.49 -4.79
C ASP A 275 -26.98 -1.58 -3.56
N HIS A 276 -25.83 -0.91 -3.61
CA HIS A 276 -24.83 -0.85 -2.54
C HIS A 276 -24.27 -2.21 -2.10
N GLN A 277 -24.23 -3.20 -2.99
CA GLN A 277 -23.54 -4.47 -2.78
C GLN A 277 -22.13 -4.40 -3.35
N LEU A 278 -21.25 -5.27 -2.88
CA LEU A 278 -19.94 -5.47 -3.46
C LEU A 278 -20.05 -6.39 -4.68
N ASN A 279 -19.55 -5.96 -5.83
CA ASN A 279 -19.43 -6.76 -7.04
C ASN A 279 -18.03 -7.33 -7.22
N THR A 280 -17.93 -8.40 -8.01
CA THR A 280 -16.65 -8.83 -8.58
C THR A 280 -16.08 -7.70 -9.42
N PHE A 281 -14.76 -7.62 -9.44
CA PHE A 281 -14.05 -6.60 -10.19
C PHE A 281 -12.73 -7.15 -10.73
N GLU A 282 -12.43 -6.84 -11.97
CA GLU A 282 -11.13 -7.09 -12.58
C GLU A 282 -10.80 -5.90 -13.49
N GLY A 283 -9.75 -5.15 -13.14
CA GLY A 283 -9.40 -3.96 -13.91
C GLY A 283 -8.62 -2.92 -13.11
N TRP A 284 -8.72 -1.67 -13.53
CA TRP A 284 -7.95 -0.56 -12.98
C TRP A 284 -8.85 0.40 -12.20
N THR A 285 -8.40 0.82 -11.00
CA THR A 285 -9.06 1.86 -10.22
C THR A 285 -8.15 3.05 -10.01
N ASN A 286 -8.69 4.24 -10.26
CA ASN A 286 -8.09 5.52 -9.92
C ASN A 286 -8.95 6.30 -8.93
N LYS A 287 -9.77 5.60 -8.15
CA LYS A 287 -10.70 6.21 -7.22
C LYS A 287 -9.98 7.02 -6.16
N PHE A 288 -10.29 8.30 -6.10
CA PHE A 288 -9.82 9.23 -5.08
C PHE A 288 -10.96 9.53 -4.10
N ILE A 289 -10.76 9.20 -2.83
CA ILE A 289 -11.75 9.39 -1.77
C ILE A 289 -11.31 10.53 -0.86
N PHE A 290 -12.12 11.57 -0.76
CA PHE A 290 -11.92 12.71 0.12
C PHE A 290 -13.29 13.25 0.56
N PRO A 291 -13.38 14.04 1.67
CA PRO A 291 -14.67 14.55 2.16
C PRO A 291 -15.34 15.57 1.21
N PRO A 292 -16.69 15.55 1.08
CA PRO A 292 -17.60 14.54 1.66
C PRO A 292 -17.63 13.25 0.83
N TYR A 293 -17.73 12.09 1.50
CA TYR A 293 -17.87 10.80 0.84
C TYR A 293 -18.70 9.85 1.71
N ASP A 294 -19.66 9.16 1.13
CA ASP A 294 -20.50 8.16 1.79
C ASP A 294 -20.01 6.76 1.45
N PHE A 295 -19.49 6.05 2.44
CA PHE A 295 -18.97 4.70 2.29
C PHE A 295 -20.10 3.68 2.26
N SER A 296 -20.03 2.75 1.31
CA SER A 296 -21.10 1.81 1.03
C SER A 296 -20.86 0.41 1.60
N ILE A 297 -19.63 -0.04 1.73
CA ILE A 297 -19.32 -1.44 2.05
C ILE A 297 -18.77 -1.59 3.47
N ALA A 298 -17.58 -1.05 3.73
CA ALA A 298 -16.94 -1.21 5.03
C ALA A 298 -17.48 -0.19 6.05
N ASN A 299 -17.73 -0.67 7.28
CA ASN A 299 -18.22 0.14 8.38
C ASN A 299 -17.18 0.35 9.49
N CYS A 300 -16.02 -0.31 9.40
CA CYS A 300 -14.86 -0.04 10.22
C CYS A 300 -13.56 -0.22 9.40
N MET A 301 -12.45 0.31 9.90
CA MET A 301 -11.17 0.31 9.19
C MET A 301 -10.00 0.15 10.16
N VAL A 302 -9.04 -0.69 9.79
CA VAL A 302 -7.68 -0.71 10.36
C VAL A 302 -6.75 0.02 9.40
N THR A 303 -5.94 0.96 9.90
CA THR A 303 -5.01 1.70 9.06
C THR A 303 -3.82 2.22 9.87
N ASN A 304 -2.72 2.59 9.20
CA ASN A 304 -1.59 3.29 9.82
C ASN A 304 -1.89 4.79 10.00
N PHE A 305 -1.04 5.49 10.74
CA PHE A 305 -1.00 6.95 10.72
C PHE A 305 -0.29 7.45 9.45
N HIS A 306 -0.94 8.38 8.75
CA HIS A 306 -0.49 8.89 7.46
C HIS A 306 0.14 10.27 7.53
N LEU A 307 0.89 10.62 6.48
CA LEU A 307 1.57 11.90 6.37
C LEU A 307 0.59 13.06 6.12
N PRO A 308 0.94 14.29 6.55
CA PRO A 308 0.20 15.49 6.19
C PRO A 308 0.03 15.60 4.67
N LYS A 309 -1.11 16.12 4.23
CA LYS A 309 -1.44 16.37 2.82
C LYS A 309 -1.46 15.12 1.92
N SER A 310 -1.47 13.91 2.48
CA SER A 310 -1.57 12.67 1.71
C SER A 310 -3.02 12.35 1.34
N THR A 311 -3.21 11.67 0.20
CA THR A 311 -4.52 11.15 -0.22
C THR A 311 -5.11 10.20 0.81
N LEU A 312 -4.25 9.47 1.52
CA LEU A 312 -4.64 8.51 2.56
C LEU A 312 -5.23 9.21 3.80
N LEU A 313 -4.64 10.34 4.22
CA LEU A 313 -5.20 11.18 5.30
C LEU A 313 -6.57 11.74 4.94
N MET A 314 -6.77 12.10 3.66
CA MET A 314 -8.06 12.59 3.16
C MET A 314 -9.14 11.51 3.22
N MET A 315 -8.82 10.27 2.86
CA MET A 315 -9.73 9.14 2.98
C MET A 315 -10.13 8.90 4.44
N ILE A 316 -9.17 8.91 5.37
CA ILE A 316 -9.46 8.78 6.80
C ILE A 316 -10.36 9.92 7.29
N SER A 317 -10.09 11.14 6.87
CA SER A 317 -10.93 12.30 7.18
C SER A 317 -12.35 12.14 6.62
N ALA A 318 -12.51 11.56 5.43
CA ALA A 318 -13.82 11.25 4.87
C ALA A 318 -14.54 10.18 5.69
N PHE A 319 -13.81 9.19 6.24
CA PHE A 319 -14.38 8.06 6.98
C PHE A 319 -14.77 8.40 8.42
N MET A 320 -13.98 9.20 9.13
CA MET A 320 -14.21 9.49 10.55
C MET A 320 -14.63 10.94 10.85
N GLY A 321 -14.66 11.80 9.87
CA GLY A 321 -14.88 13.24 10.03
C GLY A 321 -13.59 14.02 10.31
N HIS A 322 -13.54 15.24 9.78
CA HIS A 322 -12.33 16.05 9.78
C HIS A 322 -11.86 16.47 11.18
N ASP A 323 -12.79 16.86 12.05
CA ASP A 323 -12.47 17.32 13.41
C ASP A 323 -11.98 16.16 14.30
N LEU A 324 -12.61 15.00 14.18
CA LEU A 324 -12.19 13.80 14.91
C LEU A 324 -10.82 13.32 14.41
N MET A 325 -10.56 13.37 13.11
CA MET A 325 -9.25 13.07 12.54
C MET A 325 -8.18 14.00 13.13
N LYS A 326 -8.40 15.32 13.14
CA LYS A 326 -7.46 16.27 13.76
C LYS A 326 -7.21 16.00 15.24
N LYS A 327 -8.27 15.71 16.00
CA LYS A 327 -8.17 15.34 17.43
C LYS A 327 -7.32 14.08 17.61
N ALA A 328 -7.58 13.04 16.83
CA ALA A 328 -6.85 11.76 16.91
C ALA A 328 -5.37 11.94 16.57
N TYR A 329 -5.04 12.66 15.50
CA TYR A 329 -3.65 12.88 15.08
C TYR A 329 -2.88 13.77 16.08
N LYS A 330 -3.52 14.79 16.64
CA LYS A 330 -2.92 15.59 17.73
C LYS A 330 -2.61 14.71 18.93
N GLN A 331 -3.54 13.85 19.33
CA GLN A 331 -3.35 12.93 20.44
C GLN A 331 -2.27 11.87 20.13
N ALA A 332 -2.22 11.37 18.91
CA ALA A 332 -1.18 10.42 18.48
C ALA A 332 0.23 11.02 18.62
N ILE A 333 0.42 12.28 18.24
CA ILE A 333 1.71 12.98 18.39
C ILE A 333 2.06 13.14 19.88
N LEU A 334 1.11 13.56 20.72
CA LEU A 334 1.32 13.72 22.16
C LEU A 334 1.68 12.40 22.86
N GLU A 335 1.02 11.32 22.47
CA GLU A 335 1.23 9.96 23.01
C GLU A 335 2.37 9.20 22.32
N GLN A 336 3.16 9.89 21.50
CA GLN A 336 4.34 9.33 20.82
C GLN A 336 4.01 8.06 20.03
N TYR A 337 2.94 8.08 19.25
CA TYR A 337 2.68 7.06 18.24
C TYR A 337 3.69 7.21 17.10
N ARG A 338 4.06 6.07 16.53
CA ARG A 338 4.93 6.03 15.36
C ARG A 338 4.10 6.13 14.09
N PHE A 339 4.59 6.84 13.13
CA PHE A 339 3.88 7.17 11.89
C PHE A 339 4.43 6.40 10.70
N TYR A 340 3.59 6.25 9.70
CA TYR A 340 3.82 5.76 8.36
C TYR A 340 3.96 4.25 8.28
N SER A 341 4.74 3.70 7.30
CA SER A 341 4.68 2.28 6.89
C SER A 341 5.00 1.29 8.01
N TYR A 342 6.02 1.55 8.81
CA TYR A 342 6.40 0.73 9.98
C TYR A 342 5.89 1.30 11.32
N GLY A 343 5.03 2.31 11.23
CA GLY A 343 4.45 2.95 12.41
C GLY A 343 3.38 2.10 13.10
N ASP A 344 2.63 2.77 13.96
CA ASP A 344 1.54 2.17 14.74
C ASP A 344 0.21 2.23 13.97
N ALA A 345 -0.84 1.66 14.52
CA ALA A 345 -2.12 1.50 13.85
C ALA A 345 -3.27 2.26 14.52
N MET A 346 -4.31 2.53 13.74
CA MET A 346 -5.64 2.96 14.18
C MET A 346 -6.67 1.87 13.85
N LEU A 347 -7.63 1.66 14.75
CA LEU A 347 -8.91 1.00 14.49
C LEU A 347 -9.99 2.07 14.57
N ILE A 348 -10.69 2.31 13.47
CA ILE A 348 -11.79 3.29 13.36
C ILE A 348 -13.10 2.52 13.29
N LEU A 349 -13.93 2.65 14.34
CA LEU A 349 -15.20 1.96 14.56
C LEU A 349 -16.40 2.87 14.28
#